data_b521d92f4cdb6f19baf8858212848dab
#
_entry.id   b521d92f4cdb6f19baf8858212848dab
#
_cell.length_a   1.000
_cell.length_b   1.000
_cell.length_c   1.000
_cell.angle_alpha   90.00
_cell.angle_beta   90.00
_cell.angle_gamma   90.00
#
_symmetry.space_group_name_H-M   'P 1'
#
loop_
_entity.id
_entity.type
_entity.pdbx_description
1 polymer ?
#
loop_
_entity_poly.entity_id
_entity_poly.type
_entity_poly.pdbx_seq_one_letter_code
_entity_poly.pdbx_strand_id
1 'polypeptide(L)'
;MDCCYSIGSGDAASTEAFRKGWFHVQGLASQLCCLSLAPTEEDRVLDICAAPGGKTFTMAELMGGKGEIYAFDLHEKRAELIRRGAERLGLTNIRAAAGDATKFNGALPKFTKILCDVPCSGLGVIGSKPEIKYKDISDFAGLPDIQYKIVCNAMNYLETGGTLVYSTCTVRRAENEEVCERLLREHPEVEAVELPELMGRSFGTMATLMPPDFGSGFFIAKFRKK
;
A
#
# COMPACT_ATOMS: atom_id res chain seq x y z
N MET A 1 2.33 12.48 13.97
CA MET A 1 3.20 12.22 12.78
C MET A 1 4.18 13.39 12.69
N ASP A 2 5.36 13.21 13.21
CA ASP A 2 6.28 14.33 13.46
C ASP A 2 6.96 14.89 12.18
N CYS A 3 6.80 14.22 11.03
CA CYS A 3 7.42 14.62 9.76
C CYS A 3 6.41 14.86 8.63
N CYS A 4 5.13 15.05 8.94
CA CYS A 4 4.09 15.27 7.94
C CYS A 4 3.58 16.70 7.98
N TYR A 5 3.55 17.36 6.83
CA TYR A 5 3.07 18.73 6.68
C TYR A 5 1.88 18.77 5.72
N SER A 6 0.85 19.53 6.07
CA SER A 6 -0.27 19.80 5.18
C SER A 6 0.06 20.97 4.26
N ILE A 7 -0.17 20.81 2.96
CA ILE A 7 0.02 21.86 1.97
C ILE A 7 -1.35 22.52 1.73
N GLY A 8 -1.48 23.78 2.12
CA GLY A 8 -2.74 24.51 2.02
C GLY A 8 -3.07 24.99 0.61
N SER A 9 -2.04 25.29 -0.23
CA SER A 9 -2.23 25.73 -1.62
C SER A 9 -0.93 25.65 -2.41
N GLY A 10 -1.03 25.67 -3.73
CA GLY A 10 0.11 25.65 -4.64
C GLY A 10 0.47 24.26 -5.16
N ASP A 11 1.43 24.20 -6.09
CA ASP A 11 1.97 22.96 -6.64
C ASP A 11 3.28 22.59 -5.92
N ALA A 12 3.20 21.69 -4.97
CA ALA A 12 4.36 21.20 -4.21
C ALA A 12 5.44 20.59 -5.11
N ALA A 13 5.03 19.90 -6.19
CA ALA A 13 5.96 19.22 -7.10
C ALA A 13 6.80 20.21 -7.96
N SER A 14 6.35 21.44 -8.13
CA SER A 14 7.09 22.48 -8.84
C SER A 14 8.20 23.14 -8.01
N THR A 15 8.25 22.88 -6.70
CA THR A 15 9.21 23.54 -5.79
C THR A 15 10.63 23.00 -5.93
N GLU A 16 11.61 23.84 -5.57
CA GLU A 16 13.01 23.44 -5.49
C GLU A 16 13.23 22.34 -4.44
N ALA A 17 12.55 22.43 -3.29
CA ALA A 17 12.62 21.46 -2.23
C ALA A 17 12.17 20.06 -2.70
N PHE A 18 11.10 19.98 -3.52
CA PHE A 18 10.69 18.72 -4.13
C PHE A 18 11.77 18.18 -5.08
N ARG A 19 12.29 19.03 -5.97
CA ARG A 19 13.36 18.63 -6.92
C ARG A 19 14.62 18.12 -6.21
N LYS A 20 14.96 18.74 -5.07
CA LYS A 20 16.08 18.33 -4.21
C LYS A 20 15.81 17.08 -3.36
N GLY A 21 14.62 16.51 -3.45
CA GLY A 21 14.29 15.27 -2.72
C GLY A 21 14.04 15.46 -1.21
N TRP A 22 13.74 16.66 -0.76
CA TRP A 22 13.50 16.93 0.67
C TRP A 22 12.17 16.37 1.18
N PHE A 23 11.24 16.09 0.28
CA PHE A 23 9.94 15.48 0.60
C PHE A 23 9.32 14.79 -0.60
N HIS A 24 8.30 13.98 -0.34
CA HIS A 24 7.37 13.48 -1.36
C HIS A 24 5.93 13.84 -0.98
N VAL A 25 5.02 13.79 -1.96
CA VAL A 25 3.60 14.10 -1.76
C VAL A 25 2.82 12.80 -1.61
N GLN A 26 2.01 12.70 -0.56
CA GLN A 26 1.18 11.54 -0.31
C GLN A 26 -0.13 11.92 0.40
N GLY A 27 -1.22 11.24 0.06
CA GLY A 27 -2.48 11.39 0.77
C GLY A 27 -2.44 10.79 2.17
N LEU A 28 -3.18 11.40 3.12
CA LEU A 28 -3.22 11.00 4.52
C LEU A 28 -3.56 9.50 4.70
N ALA A 29 -4.60 9.00 4.03
CA ALA A 29 -5.01 7.60 4.13
C ALA A 29 -3.89 6.62 3.70
N SER A 30 -3.09 6.97 2.68
CA SER A 30 -1.94 6.19 2.26
C SER A 30 -0.81 6.18 3.29
N GLN A 31 -0.59 7.29 4.01
CA GLN A 31 0.36 7.34 5.13
C GLN A 31 -0.11 6.47 6.28
N LEU A 32 -1.40 6.53 6.65
CA LEU A 32 -1.99 5.69 7.69
C LEU A 32 -1.86 4.20 7.37
N CYS A 33 -1.95 3.82 6.09
CA CYS A 33 -1.70 2.46 5.63
C CYS A 33 -0.26 2.00 5.94
N CYS A 34 0.74 2.84 5.65
CA CYS A 34 2.14 2.54 5.97
C CYS A 34 2.38 2.44 7.49
N LEU A 35 1.79 3.35 8.27
CA LEU A 35 1.83 3.30 9.73
C LEU A 35 1.16 2.04 10.29
N SER A 36 0.11 1.52 9.64
CA SER A 36 -0.56 0.28 10.04
C SER A 36 0.34 -0.94 9.85
N LEU A 37 1.20 -0.94 8.81
CA LEU A 37 2.20 -1.98 8.62
C LEU A 37 3.34 -1.88 9.66
N ALA A 38 3.67 -0.65 10.08
CA ALA A 38 4.69 -0.33 11.08
C ALA A 38 6.05 -0.99 10.79
N PRO A 39 6.68 -0.73 9.62
CA PRO A 39 7.98 -1.31 9.32
C PRO A 39 9.08 -0.64 10.17
N THR A 40 10.10 -1.43 10.52
CA THR A 40 11.26 -1.02 11.31
C THR A 40 12.57 -1.21 10.53
N GLU A 41 13.67 -0.71 11.04
CA GLU A 41 14.99 -0.81 10.41
C GLU A 41 15.51 -2.25 10.25
N GLU A 42 14.91 -3.22 10.93
CA GLU A 42 15.27 -4.64 10.89
C GLU A 42 14.43 -5.43 9.87
N ASP A 43 13.37 -4.83 9.34
CA ASP A 43 12.41 -5.53 8.49
C ASP A 43 12.92 -5.70 7.05
N ARG A 44 12.51 -6.81 6.45
CA ARG A 44 12.48 -6.99 5.00
C ARG A 44 11.05 -6.84 4.54
N VAL A 45 10.78 -5.79 3.77
CA VAL A 45 9.45 -5.40 3.33
C VAL A 45 9.24 -5.75 1.86
N LEU A 46 8.05 -6.27 1.53
CA LEU A 46 7.57 -6.40 0.16
C LEU A 46 6.42 -5.42 -0.07
N ASP A 47 6.55 -4.53 -1.04
CA ASP A 47 5.47 -3.73 -1.61
C ASP A 47 5.13 -4.33 -2.99
N ILE A 48 4.06 -5.14 -3.04
CA ILE A 48 3.81 -6.02 -4.19
C ILE A 48 3.12 -5.32 -5.37
N CYS A 49 2.53 -4.13 -5.16
CA CYS A 49 1.87 -3.30 -6.18
C CYS A 49 2.26 -1.82 -5.99
N ALA A 50 3.57 -1.53 -6.01
CA ALA A 50 4.18 -0.36 -5.40
C ALA A 50 3.99 0.97 -6.14
N ALA A 51 3.84 0.95 -7.47
CA ALA A 51 3.92 2.20 -8.24
C ALA A 51 2.72 3.16 -8.02
N PRO A 52 3.01 4.45 -7.92
CA PRO A 52 4.24 5.15 -8.31
C PRO A 52 5.33 5.24 -7.23
N GLY A 53 5.18 4.59 -6.06
CA GLY A 53 6.20 4.51 -5.04
C GLY A 53 5.90 5.28 -3.75
N GLY A 54 4.82 6.06 -3.67
CA GLY A 54 4.53 6.89 -2.49
C GLY A 54 4.54 6.11 -1.18
N LYS A 55 3.87 4.94 -1.10
CA LYS A 55 3.88 4.09 0.10
C LYS A 55 5.25 3.47 0.36
N THR A 56 5.93 3.02 -0.69
CA THR A 56 7.32 2.52 -0.63
C THR A 56 8.26 3.55 0.00
N PHE A 57 8.17 4.82 -0.41
CA PHE A 57 9.00 5.91 0.13
C PHE A 57 8.70 6.17 1.60
N THR A 58 7.42 6.27 1.96
CA THR A 58 7.01 6.41 3.38
C THR A 58 7.53 5.25 4.23
N MET A 59 7.43 4.01 3.76
CA MET A 59 7.98 2.86 4.49
C MET A 59 9.50 2.96 4.63
N ALA A 60 10.24 3.36 3.58
CA ALA A 60 11.68 3.54 3.64
C ALA A 60 12.09 4.64 4.64
N GLU A 61 11.35 5.74 4.71
CA GLU A 61 11.54 6.81 5.70
C GLU A 61 11.27 6.32 7.12
N LEU A 62 10.18 5.55 7.35
CA LEU A 62 9.87 4.94 8.65
C LEU A 62 10.98 3.98 9.11
N MET A 63 11.63 3.30 8.18
CA MET A 63 12.77 2.42 8.43
C MET A 63 14.10 3.17 8.59
N GLY A 64 14.11 4.51 8.54
CA GLY A 64 15.32 5.31 8.63
C GLY A 64 16.32 5.06 7.49
N GLY A 65 15.84 4.63 6.32
CA GLY A 65 16.68 4.27 5.16
C GLY A 65 17.45 2.95 5.35
N LYS A 66 17.16 2.19 6.39
CA LYS A 66 17.76 0.88 6.70
C LYS A 66 16.82 -0.27 6.33
N GLY A 67 17.24 -1.52 6.61
CA GLY A 67 16.50 -2.71 6.18
C GLY A 67 16.46 -2.83 4.66
N GLU A 68 15.50 -3.59 4.13
CA GLU A 68 15.36 -3.79 2.69
C GLU A 68 13.89 -3.68 2.27
N ILE A 69 13.61 -2.95 1.19
CA ILE A 69 12.29 -2.90 0.58
C ILE A 69 12.37 -3.41 -0.86
N TYR A 70 11.59 -4.44 -1.16
CA TYR A 70 11.35 -4.93 -2.51
C TYR A 70 10.03 -4.36 -3.00
N ALA A 71 10.09 -3.56 -4.07
CA ALA A 71 8.95 -2.83 -4.61
C ALA A 71 8.66 -3.30 -6.04
N PHE A 72 7.51 -3.93 -6.26
CA PHE A 72 7.14 -4.44 -7.57
C PHE A 72 5.92 -3.73 -8.15
N ASP A 73 5.90 -3.62 -9.45
CA ASP A 73 4.70 -3.25 -10.21
C ASP A 73 4.65 -4.07 -11.50
N LEU A 74 3.46 -4.33 -12.03
CA LEU A 74 3.28 -5.15 -13.23
C LEU A 74 4.05 -4.61 -14.44
N HIS A 75 4.17 -3.29 -14.57
CA HIS A 75 4.73 -2.63 -15.74
C HIS A 75 6.09 -1.99 -15.44
N GLU A 76 7.10 -2.30 -16.28
CA GLU A 76 8.46 -1.75 -16.14
C GLU A 76 8.48 -0.21 -16.11
N LYS A 77 7.66 0.45 -16.95
CA LYS A 77 7.55 1.91 -16.94
C LYS A 77 7.08 2.47 -15.58
N ARG A 78 6.27 1.72 -14.85
CA ARG A 78 5.80 2.10 -13.52
C ARG A 78 6.85 1.80 -12.45
N ALA A 79 7.55 0.67 -12.55
CA ALA A 79 8.69 0.36 -11.68
C ALA A 79 9.81 1.42 -11.82
N GLU A 80 10.01 1.96 -13.02
CA GLU A 80 10.96 3.06 -13.25
C GLU A 80 10.59 4.34 -12.48
N LEU A 81 9.30 4.63 -12.27
CA LEU A 81 8.87 5.77 -11.44
C LEU A 81 9.32 5.60 -9.98
N ILE A 82 9.28 4.37 -9.47
CA ILE A 82 9.75 4.06 -8.11
C ILE A 82 11.25 4.30 -8.01
N ARG A 83 12.05 3.80 -8.98
CA ARG A 83 13.51 4.00 -9.00
C ARG A 83 13.89 5.48 -9.00
N ARG A 84 13.29 6.25 -9.90
CA ARG A 84 13.53 7.71 -10.00
C ARG A 84 13.10 8.45 -8.74
N GLY A 85 11.97 8.06 -8.14
CA GLY A 85 11.52 8.63 -6.89
C GLY A 85 12.46 8.33 -5.72
N ALA A 86 12.93 7.08 -5.62
CA ALA A 86 13.90 6.65 -4.61
C ALA A 86 15.23 7.39 -4.77
N GLU A 87 15.76 7.51 -6.00
CA GLU A 87 16.98 8.25 -6.31
C GLU A 87 16.84 9.73 -5.91
N ARG A 88 15.73 10.39 -6.30
CA ARG A 88 15.46 11.79 -5.95
C ARG A 88 15.42 12.02 -4.44
N LEU A 89 14.86 11.06 -3.68
CA LEU A 89 14.73 11.13 -2.22
C LEU A 89 15.98 10.65 -1.47
N GLY A 90 16.99 10.10 -2.18
CA GLY A 90 18.17 9.52 -1.56
C GLY A 90 17.91 8.23 -0.80
N LEU A 91 16.83 7.48 -1.12
CA LEU A 91 16.45 6.23 -0.48
C LEU A 91 17.16 5.06 -1.14
N THR A 92 18.19 4.53 -0.50
CA THR A 92 19.08 3.50 -1.06
C THR A 92 18.69 2.07 -0.69
N ASN A 93 17.72 1.90 0.21
CA ASN A 93 17.24 0.60 0.68
C ASN A 93 16.07 0.02 -0.14
N ILE A 94 15.72 0.61 -1.29
CA ILE A 94 14.61 0.21 -2.16
C ILE A 94 15.16 -0.52 -3.40
N ARG A 95 14.63 -1.71 -3.66
CA ARG A 95 14.88 -2.52 -4.86
C ARG A 95 13.61 -2.58 -5.68
N ALA A 96 13.50 -1.77 -6.74
CA ALA A 96 12.30 -1.72 -7.58
C ALA A 96 12.48 -2.45 -8.92
N ALA A 97 11.50 -3.29 -9.28
CA ALA A 97 11.49 -4.04 -10.53
C ALA A 97 10.06 -4.30 -11.03
N ALA A 98 9.94 -4.69 -12.31
CA ALA A 98 8.68 -5.21 -12.81
C ALA A 98 8.43 -6.63 -12.29
N GLY A 99 7.16 -6.92 -11.95
CA GLY A 99 6.75 -8.24 -11.47
C GLY A 99 5.24 -8.39 -11.46
N ASP A 100 4.76 -9.56 -11.83
CA ASP A 100 3.33 -9.89 -11.81
C ASP A 100 2.97 -10.39 -10.39
N ALA A 101 2.26 -9.56 -9.64
CA ALA A 101 1.86 -9.84 -8.26
C ALA A 101 0.95 -11.08 -8.12
N THR A 102 0.37 -11.59 -9.20
CA THR A 102 -0.45 -12.81 -9.20
C THR A 102 0.38 -14.08 -9.37
N LYS A 103 1.69 -13.98 -9.67
CA LYS A 103 2.57 -15.10 -9.96
C LYS A 103 3.67 -15.24 -8.90
N PHE A 104 3.84 -16.47 -8.41
CA PHE A 104 4.90 -16.76 -7.45
C PHE A 104 6.27 -16.74 -8.13
N ASN A 105 7.22 -16.02 -7.54
CA ASN A 105 8.62 -15.99 -7.94
C ASN A 105 9.48 -16.60 -6.83
N GLY A 106 9.88 -17.85 -7.00
CA GLY A 106 10.67 -18.58 -6.00
C GLY A 106 12.10 -18.05 -5.77
N ALA A 107 12.56 -17.08 -6.58
CA ALA A 107 13.86 -16.44 -6.37
C ALA A 107 13.81 -15.31 -5.31
N LEU A 108 12.62 -14.87 -4.91
CA LEU A 108 12.47 -13.85 -3.87
C LEU A 108 12.65 -14.46 -2.48
N PRO A 109 13.24 -13.70 -1.53
CA PRO A 109 13.33 -14.11 -0.13
C PRO A 109 11.95 -14.12 0.55
N LYS A 110 11.90 -14.56 1.79
CA LYS A 110 10.77 -14.32 2.67
C LYS A 110 10.83 -12.91 3.25
N PHE A 111 9.67 -12.39 3.66
CA PHE A 111 9.50 -11.03 4.16
C PHE A 111 8.82 -11.04 5.53
N THR A 112 9.27 -10.14 6.39
CA THR A 112 8.66 -9.92 7.72
C THR A 112 7.40 -9.06 7.61
N LYS A 113 7.36 -8.17 6.61
CA LYS A 113 6.26 -7.24 6.35
C LYS A 113 5.89 -7.24 4.86
N ILE A 114 4.60 -7.25 4.58
CA ILE A 114 4.11 -7.14 3.19
C ILE A 114 3.01 -6.09 3.11
N LEU A 115 3.11 -5.21 2.11
CA LEU A 115 2.05 -4.30 1.70
C LEU A 115 1.43 -4.81 0.41
N CYS A 116 0.10 -5.01 0.45
CA CYS A 116 -0.74 -5.31 -0.70
C CYS A 116 -1.68 -4.12 -0.97
N ASP A 117 -1.14 -3.03 -1.54
CA ASP A 117 -1.94 -1.91 -2.04
C ASP A 117 -2.42 -2.24 -3.45
N VAL A 118 -3.46 -3.05 -3.53
CA VAL A 118 -3.83 -3.75 -4.76
C VAL A 118 -4.54 -2.85 -5.78
N PRO A 119 -4.46 -3.17 -7.09
CA PRO A 119 -5.25 -2.47 -8.10
C PRO A 119 -6.74 -2.61 -7.78
N CYS A 120 -7.47 -1.50 -7.85
CA CYS A 120 -8.89 -1.43 -7.48
C CYS A 120 -9.67 -0.48 -8.39
N SER A 121 -10.99 -0.42 -8.22
CA SER A 121 -11.87 0.48 -8.99
C SER A 121 -11.59 1.96 -8.77
N GLY A 122 -10.98 2.33 -7.63
CA GLY A 122 -10.64 3.71 -7.31
C GLY A 122 -11.82 4.58 -6.89
N LEU A 123 -12.97 3.99 -6.57
CA LEU A 123 -14.20 4.76 -6.25
C LEU A 123 -14.04 5.65 -5.00
N GLY A 124 -13.08 5.38 -4.13
CA GLY A 124 -12.78 6.22 -2.97
C GLY A 124 -12.09 7.54 -3.32
N VAL A 125 -11.48 7.64 -4.51
CA VAL A 125 -10.72 8.82 -4.96
C VAL A 125 -11.41 9.61 -6.08
N ILE A 126 -12.71 9.42 -6.29
CA ILE A 126 -13.51 10.13 -7.30
C ILE A 126 -13.38 11.65 -7.16
N GLY A 127 -13.22 12.18 -5.95
CA GLY A 127 -13.05 13.62 -5.72
C GLY A 127 -11.81 14.21 -6.41
N SER A 128 -10.73 13.43 -6.50
CA SER A 128 -9.48 13.83 -7.17
C SER A 128 -9.34 13.26 -8.59
N LYS A 129 -10.14 12.24 -8.94
CA LYS A 129 -10.16 11.57 -10.25
C LYS A 129 -11.60 11.43 -10.75
N PRO A 130 -12.24 12.53 -11.17
CA PRO A 130 -13.67 12.55 -11.53
C PRO A 130 -13.98 11.68 -12.76
N GLU A 131 -13.02 11.35 -13.60
CA GLU A 131 -13.16 10.44 -14.74
C GLU A 131 -13.62 9.03 -14.34
N ILE A 132 -13.41 8.62 -13.11
CA ILE A 132 -13.88 7.30 -12.60
C ILE A 132 -15.40 7.20 -12.63
N LYS A 133 -16.14 8.31 -12.52
CA LYS A 133 -17.60 8.33 -12.57
C LYS A 133 -18.18 7.79 -13.89
N TYR A 134 -17.41 7.86 -14.96
CA TYR A 134 -17.86 7.48 -16.30
C TYR A 134 -17.51 6.04 -16.68
N LYS A 135 -16.87 5.30 -15.77
CA LYS A 135 -16.61 3.87 -15.96
C LYS A 135 -17.84 3.06 -15.62
N ASP A 136 -18.08 1.99 -16.38
CA ASP A 136 -19.13 1.04 -16.06
C ASP A 136 -18.72 0.19 -14.85
N ILE A 137 -19.67 -0.13 -13.98
CA ILE A 137 -19.45 -1.01 -12.83
C ILE A 137 -19.00 -2.41 -13.27
N SER A 138 -19.46 -2.87 -14.45
CA SER A 138 -19.02 -4.14 -15.04
C SER A 138 -17.53 -4.21 -15.35
N ASP A 139 -16.87 -3.07 -15.60
CA ASP A 139 -15.40 -3.00 -15.80
C ASP A 139 -14.63 -3.44 -14.56
N PHE A 140 -15.26 -3.42 -13.41
CA PHE A 140 -14.67 -3.76 -12.12
C PHE A 140 -14.99 -5.19 -11.65
N ALA A 141 -15.76 -5.95 -12.41
CA ALA A 141 -16.26 -7.26 -11.99
C ALA A 141 -15.13 -8.28 -11.70
N GLY A 142 -14.05 -8.22 -12.44
CA GLY A 142 -12.89 -9.11 -12.27
C GLY A 142 -11.87 -8.70 -11.21
N LEU A 143 -12.00 -7.49 -10.62
CA LEU A 143 -11.02 -6.97 -9.67
C LEU A 143 -10.94 -7.79 -8.37
N PRO A 144 -12.05 -8.19 -7.73
CA PRO A 144 -11.97 -8.97 -6.49
C PRO A 144 -11.17 -10.27 -6.63
N ASP A 145 -11.30 -10.99 -7.76
CA ASP A 145 -10.56 -12.22 -8.00
C ASP A 145 -9.06 -11.96 -8.24
N ILE A 146 -8.71 -10.86 -8.91
CA ILE A 146 -7.31 -10.45 -9.09
C ILE A 146 -6.72 -10.07 -7.74
N GLN A 147 -7.42 -9.29 -6.93
CA GLN A 147 -7.00 -8.85 -5.59
C GLN A 147 -6.80 -10.05 -4.67
N TYR A 148 -7.73 -11.01 -4.70
CA TYR A 148 -7.60 -12.25 -3.95
C TYR A 148 -6.37 -13.06 -4.38
N LYS A 149 -6.11 -13.21 -5.69
CA LYS A 149 -4.91 -13.89 -6.19
C LYS A 149 -3.63 -13.20 -5.73
N ILE A 150 -3.59 -11.87 -5.71
CA ILE A 150 -2.44 -11.09 -5.25
C ILE A 150 -2.18 -11.35 -3.77
N VAL A 151 -3.21 -11.25 -2.91
CA VAL A 151 -3.02 -11.44 -1.47
C VAL A 151 -2.63 -12.88 -1.13
N CYS A 152 -3.20 -13.88 -1.80
CA CYS A 152 -2.80 -15.28 -1.64
C CYS A 152 -1.34 -15.52 -2.07
N ASN A 153 -0.92 -14.91 -3.20
CA ASN A 153 0.47 -14.99 -3.62
C ASN A 153 1.40 -14.31 -2.62
N ALA A 154 1.01 -13.15 -2.08
CA ALA A 154 1.77 -12.44 -1.06
C ALA A 154 1.99 -13.29 0.21
N MET A 155 0.98 -14.07 0.64
CA MET A 155 1.10 -14.97 1.79
C MET A 155 2.17 -16.06 1.61
N ASN A 156 2.49 -16.44 0.36
CA ASN A 156 3.58 -17.37 0.09
C ASN A 156 4.96 -16.77 0.42
N TYR A 157 5.11 -15.47 0.40
CA TYR A 157 6.36 -14.77 0.74
C TYR A 157 6.44 -14.39 2.21
N LEU A 158 5.32 -14.30 2.92
CA LEU A 158 5.29 -13.86 4.31
C LEU A 158 5.88 -14.93 5.24
N GLU A 159 6.77 -14.52 6.13
CA GLU A 159 7.30 -15.36 7.21
C GLU A 159 6.22 -15.69 8.24
N THR A 160 6.39 -16.80 8.96
CA THR A 160 5.61 -17.09 10.18
C THR A 160 5.83 -15.97 11.20
N GLY A 161 4.77 -15.45 11.80
CA GLY A 161 4.80 -14.26 12.65
C GLY A 161 4.81 -12.94 11.89
N GLY A 162 5.03 -12.96 10.58
CA GLY A 162 5.07 -11.76 9.74
C GLY A 162 3.70 -11.09 9.59
N THR A 163 3.72 -9.82 9.23
CA THR A 163 2.53 -8.95 9.10
C THR A 163 2.27 -8.56 7.65
N LEU A 164 1.02 -8.65 7.22
CA LEU A 164 0.55 -8.15 5.93
C LEU A 164 -0.51 -7.09 6.14
N VAL A 165 -0.40 -5.98 5.40
CA VAL A 165 -1.46 -4.98 5.26
C VAL A 165 -2.03 -5.05 3.85
N TYR A 166 -3.34 -5.23 3.77
CA TYR A 166 -4.13 -5.13 2.55
C TYR A 166 -4.76 -3.75 2.47
N SER A 167 -4.70 -3.09 1.32
CA SER A 167 -5.33 -1.78 1.14
C SER A 167 -5.83 -1.55 -0.27
N THR A 168 -6.84 -0.69 -0.38
CA THR A 168 -7.41 -0.21 -1.64
C THR A 168 -7.82 1.25 -1.53
N CYS A 169 -7.84 1.97 -2.66
CA CYS A 169 -8.46 3.29 -2.74
C CYS A 169 -9.91 3.23 -3.24
N THR A 170 -10.66 2.18 -2.87
CA THR A 170 -12.09 2.03 -3.14
C THR A 170 -12.89 1.84 -1.86
N VAL A 171 -14.19 2.05 -1.96
CA VAL A 171 -15.16 1.84 -0.87
C VAL A 171 -16.10 0.65 -1.16
N ARG A 172 -15.79 -0.14 -2.18
CA ARG A 172 -16.60 -1.30 -2.55
C ARG A 172 -16.30 -2.47 -1.64
N ARG A 173 -17.34 -2.96 -0.94
CA ARG A 173 -17.26 -4.13 -0.07
C ARG A 173 -16.70 -5.37 -0.79
N ALA A 174 -17.09 -5.59 -2.06
CA ALA A 174 -16.61 -6.70 -2.88
C ALA A 174 -15.09 -6.71 -3.11
N GLU A 175 -14.44 -5.52 -3.10
CA GLU A 175 -13.01 -5.35 -3.27
C GLU A 175 -12.25 -5.26 -1.93
N ASN A 176 -12.98 -5.11 -0.82
CA ASN A 176 -12.48 -4.82 0.51
C ASN A 176 -12.75 -6.00 1.47
N GLU A 177 -13.83 -5.88 2.24
CA GLU A 177 -14.16 -6.84 3.29
C GLU A 177 -14.34 -8.25 2.74
N GLU A 178 -15.00 -8.44 1.58
CA GLU A 178 -15.27 -9.76 1.02
C GLU A 178 -13.98 -10.48 0.57
N VAL A 179 -12.99 -9.75 0.05
CA VAL A 179 -11.65 -10.30 -0.26
C VAL A 179 -10.96 -10.74 1.03
N CYS A 180 -11.02 -9.90 2.07
CA CYS A 180 -10.41 -10.19 3.37
C CYS A 180 -11.09 -11.36 4.09
N GLU A 181 -12.43 -11.39 4.10
CA GLU A 181 -13.24 -12.49 4.67
C GLU A 181 -12.95 -13.81 3.95
N ARG A 182 -12.78 -13.77 2.63
CA ARG A 182 -12.39 -14.94 1.84
C ARG A 182 -11.00 -15.44 2.21
N LEU A 183 -10.03 -14.53 2.37
CA LEU A 183 -8.67 -14.89 2.80
C LEU A 183 -8.70 -15.62 4.14
N LEU A 184 -9.39 -15.08 5.14
CA LEU A 184 -9.47 -15.67 6.48
C LEU A 184 -10.19 -17.03 6.48
N ARG A 185 -11.18 -17.23 5.62
CA ARG A 185 -11.93 -18.47 5.50
C ARG A 185 -11.10 -19.59 4.84
N GLU A 186 -10.33 -19.24 3.79
CA GLU A 186 -9.61 -20.21 2.97
C GLU A 186 -8.18 -20.46 3.45
N HIS A 187 -7.64 -19.62 4.36
CA HIS A 187 -6.28 -19.65 4.89
C HIS A 187 -6.27 -19.67 6.43
N PRO A 188 -6.46 -20.83 7.08
CA PRO A 188 -6.52 -20.93 8.54
C PRO A 188 -5.20 -20.56 9.25
N GLU A 189 -4.08 -20.53 8.50
CA GLU A 189 -2.80 -20.04 8.97
C GLU A 189 -2.73 -18.51 9.06
N VAL A 190 -3.76 -17.79 8.61
CA VAL A 190 -3.86 -16.32 8.67
C VAL A 190 -4.84 -15.91 9.75
N GLU A 191 -4.49 -14.89 10.51
CA GLU A 191 -5.38 -14.23 11.46
C GLU A 191 -5.48 -12.73 11.18
N ALA A 192 -6.65 -12.14 11.41
CA ALA A 192 -6.81 -10.71 11.42
C ALA A 192 -6.25 -10.12 12.71
N VAL A 193 -5.54 -9.00 12.61
CA VAL A 193 -4.88 -8.31 13.72
C VAL A 193 -5.39 -6.89 13.84
N GLU A 194 -5.52 -6.39 15.03
CA GLU A 194 -5.92 -5.02 15.32
C GLU A 194 -5.03 -4.01 14.56
N LEU A 195 -5.69 -3.07 13.92
CA LEU A 195 -5.03 -1.89 13.38
C LEU A 195 -4.51 -1.04 14.55
N PRO A 196 -3.38 -0.34 14.41
CA PRO A 196 -3.00 0.65 15.42
C PRO A 196 -4.06 1.75 15.48
N GLU A 197 -4.08 2.49 16.57
CA GLU A 197 -4.90 3.70 16.66
C GLU A 197 -4.50 4.67 15.56
N LEU A 198 -5.47 5.09 14.75
CA LEU A 198 -5.27 6.00 13.62
C LEU A 198 -5.96 7.34 13.95
N MET A 199 -5.20 8.41 14.07
CA MET A 199 -5.72 9.74 14.37
C MET A 199 -6.57 9.78 15.65
N GLY A 200 -6.19 9.04 16.70
CA GLY A 200 -6.94 8.96 17.95
C GLY A 200 -8.22 8.10 17.87
N ARG A 201 -8.34 7.25 16.87
CA ARG A 201 -9.50 6.36 16.68
C ARG A 201 -9.08 4.90 16.55
N SER A 202 -9.82 4.00 17.19
CA SER A 202 -9.69 2.55 17.05
C SER A 202 -10.68 2.06 15.99
N PHE A 203 -10.22 1.13 15.11
CA PHE A 203 -11.00 0.62 13.97
C PHE A 203 -11.17 -0.91 13.98
N GLY A 204 -10.58 -1.61 14.94
CA GLY A 204 -10.51 -3.06 14.91
C GLY A 204 -9.51 -3.58 13.88
N THR A 205 -9.82 -4.69 13.21
CA THR A 205 -8.90 -5.35 12.26
C THR A 205 -9.00 -4.84 10.84
N MET A 206 -10.07 -4.12 10.50
CA MET A 206 -10.37 -3.55 9.18
C MET A 206 -10.99 -2.16 9.33
N ALA A 207 -10.60 -1.23 8.46
CA ALA A 207 -11.07 0.16 8.48
C ALA A 207 -11.41 0.65 7.08
N THR A 208 -12.62 1.22 6.92
CA THR A 208 -12.95 2.07 5.77
C THR A 208 -12.84 3.53 6.20
N LEU A 209 -11.80 4.19 5.71
CA LEU A 209 -11.52 5.61 5.97
C LEU A 209 -12.32 6.46 4.96
N MET A 210 -12.99 7.52 5.43
CA MET A 210 -13.86 8.34 4.59
C MET A 210 -13.57 9.84 4.75
N PRO A 211 -13.85 10.67 3.71
CA PRO A 211 -13.88 12.11 3.86
C PRO A 211 -14.95 12.54 4.90
N PRO A 212 -14.79 13.71 5.56
CA PRO A 212 -13.69 14.66 5.37
C PRO A 212 -12.42 14.33 6.16
N ASP A 213 -12.49 13.43 7.15
CA ASP A 213 -11.43 13.22 8.15
C ASP A 213 -10.13 12.66 7.53
N PHE A 214 -10.26 11.82 6.50
CA PHE A 214 -9.12 11.11 5.91
C PHE A 214 -8.81 11.51 4.46
N GLY A 215 -9.46 12.57 3.98
CA GLY A 215 -9.22 13.16 2.65
C GLY A 215 -9.81 12.38 1.47
N SER A 216 -9.78 11.05 1.48
CA SER A 216 -10.33 10.19 0.44
C SER A 216 -10.88 8.89 1.01
N GLY A 217 -11.76 8.23 0.26
CA GLY A 217 -12.20 6.88 0.60
C GLY A 217 -11.04 5.89 0.44
N PHE A 218 -10.76 5.12 1.48
CA PHE A 218 -9.64 4.18 1.52
C PHE A 218 -9.95 3.03 2.47
N PHE A 219 -9.50 1.82 2.13
CA PHE A 219 -9.68 0.65 2.98
C PHE A 219 -8.33 0.10 3.43
N ILE A 220 -8.26 -0.34 4.69
CA ILE A 220 -7.09 -0.96 5.29
C ILE A 220 -7.55 -2.18 6.10
N ALA A 221 -6.85 -3.31 5.92
CA ALA A 221 -6.98 -4.49 6.77
C ALA A 221 -5.60 -5.04 7.12
N LYS A 222 -5.45 -5.59 8.33
CA LYS A 222 -4.17 -6.09 8.83
C LYS A 222 -4.25 -7.55 9.22
N PHE A 223 -3.26 -8.32 8.80
CA PHE A 223 -3.16 -9.76 9.00
C PHE A 223 -1.81 -10.16 9.56
N ARG A 224 -1.77 -11.32 10.23
CA ARG A 224 -0.55 -12.01 10.64
C ARG A 224 -0.60 -13.44 10.14
N LYS A 225 0.54 -13.97 9.75
CA LYS A 225 0.72 -15.40 9.49
C LYS A 225 1.13 -16.10 10.81
N LYS A 226 0.35 -17.10 11.20
CA LYS A 226 0.62 -17.92 12.41
C LYS A 226 1.85 -18.79 12.25
#